data_19d49c3bacccb94c6b97ebcfba93eea7
#
_entry.id   19d49c3bacccb94c6b97ebcfba93eea7
#
_cell.length_a   1.000
_cell.length_b   1.000
_cell.length_c   1.000
_cell.angle_alpha   90.00
_cell.angle_beta   90.00
_cell.angle_gamma   90.00
#
_symmetry.space_group_name_H-M   'P 1'
#
loop_
_entity.id
_entity.type
_entity.pdbx_description
1 polymer ?
#
loop_
_entity_poly.entity_id
_entity_poly.type
_entity_poly.pdbx_seq_one_letter_code
_entity_poly.pdbx_strand_id
1 'polypeptide(L)'
;MRTTAAIVTEQGGAFELTEVELDDPRDDEVLVRIVATGLCHTDLTMRHFLPPEMFPHVFGHEGAGVVEAVGPRVEGIAVGDHVVLSFRSCRACAPCRAGDVGYCEQTLLLNYMGMRPDGSTTMTHEGSPVFGSFFGQSSLARHALAHADNCVVVDPALDLRIAAPYGCGFQTGAGTVLNVLRPTPSDSLAVYGAGGVGLAAVAAAVAEGVATVLAVDLVGGRLAEAQRLGATPVDAGGLEPAEVVARVKELTGGAGSTYAIDTTALPVVVKQAQQALAPRGTLVALGLGPEEYQLDAIDLLQGGKRVMSSIEGDSDPQEMVPRLLALREAGRFDLDALVTTYPFEQVDQAVADVLAGRVVKPVLVW
;
A
#
# COMPACT_ATOMS: atom_id res chain seq x y z
N MET A 1 -18.24 7.62 -21.26
CA MET A 1 -17.57 8.93 -21.48
C MET A 1 -16.14 8.72 -21.92
N ARG A 2 -15.47 9.74 -22.57
CA ARG A 2 -14.04 9.65 -22.89
C ARG A 2 -13.20 10.19 -21.73
N THR A 3 -12.08 9.54 -21.47
CA THR A 3 -11.13 9.94 -20.42
C THR A 3 -9.71 9.54 -20.80
N THR A 4 -8.70 10.19 -20.22
CA THR A 4 -7.29 9.83 -20.41
C THR A 4 -6.88 8.84 -19.34
N ALA A 5 -6.14 7.80 -19.72
CA ALA A 5 -5.58 6.79 -18.81
C ALA A 5 -4.13 6.46 -19.18
N ALA A 6 -3.35 6.01 -18.20
CA ALA A 6 -2.05 5.40 -18.43
C ALA A 6 -2.26 3.89 -18.65
N ILE A 7 -2.33 3.49 -19.92
CA ILE A 7 -2.57 2.10 -20.31
C ILE A 7 -1.23 1.36 -20.43
N VAL A 8 -1.22 0.10 -20.03
CA VAL A 8 -0.14 -0.85 -20.32
C VAL A 8 -0.69 -1.84 -21.34
N THR A 9 -0.08 -1.91 -22.52
CA THR A 9 -0.60 -2.67 -23.66
C THR A 9 -0.15 -4.12 -23.69
N GLU A 10 0.96 -4.44 -23.01
CA GLU A 10 1.53 -5.79 -22.93
C GLU A 10 2.21 -6.03 -21.58
N GLN A 11 2.43 -7.29 -21.23
CA GLN A 11 3.12 -7.66 -20.01
C GLN A 11 4.51 -7.00 -19.90
N GLY A 12 4.75 -6.26 -18.81
CA GLY A 12 6.00 -5.53 -18.60
C GLY A 12 6.14 -4.25 -19.42
N GLY A 13 5.13 -3.88 -20.21
CA GLY A 13 5.11 -2.67 -21.05
C GLY A 13 5.20 -1.36 -20.25
N ALA A 14 5.48 -0.26 -20.94
CA ALA A 14 5.47 1.09 -20.39
C ALA A 14 4.04 1.57 -20.10
N PHE A 15 3.91 2.64 -19.33
CA PHE A 15 2.65 3.36 -19.17
C PHE A 15 2.47 4.33 -20.34
N GLU A 16 1.48 4.10 -21.17
CA GLU A 16 1.19 4.93 -22.34
C GLU A 16 -0.07 5.78 -22.10
N LEU A 17 0.06 7.10 -22.16
CA LEU A 17 -1.09 7.98 -22.02
C LEU A 17 -1.94 7.91 -23.28
N THR A 18 -3.19 7.48 -23.09
CA THR A 18 -4.12 7.31 -24.21
C THR A 18 -5.54 7.69 -23.80
N GLU A 19 -6.37 8.02 -24.79
CA GLU A 19 -7.79 8.23 -24.59
C GLU A 19 -8.52 6.89 -24.60
N VAL A 20 -9.31 6.62 -23.56
CA VAL A 20 -10.16 5.44 -23.43
C VAL A 20 -11.62 5.85 -23.26
N GLU A 21 -12.52 4.96 -23.61
CA GLU A 21 -13.95 5.11 -23.32
C GLU A 21 -14.23 4.41 -21.98
N LEU A 22 -14.71 5.18 -21.00
CA LEU A 22 -15.14 4.70 -19.69
C LEU A 22 -16.65 4.51 -19.72
N ASP A 23 -17.14 3.40 -19.20
CA ASP A 23 -18.57 3.12 -19.02
C ASP A 23 -19.26 4.17 -18.14
N ASP A 24 -20.57 4.22 -18.16
CA ASP A 24 -21.37 4.89 -17.13
C ASP A 24 -21.39 4.03 -15.86
N PRO A 25 -21.48 4.64 -14.66
CA PRO A 25 -21.53 3.89 -13.42
C PRO A 25 -22.80 3.01 -13.36
N ARG A 26 -22.63 1.77 -12.91
CA ARG A 26 -23.74 0.86 -12.60
C ARG A 26 -24.42 1.24 -11.28
N ASP A 27 -25.46 0.49 -10.91
CA ASP A 27 -26.30 0.78 -9.75
C ASP A 27 -25.53 0.98 -8.43
N ASP A 28 -24.43 0.28 -8.25
CA ASP A 28 -23.58 0.25 -7.04
C ASP A 28 -22.18 0.84 -7.25
N GLU A 29 -21.98 1.51 -8.38
CA GLU A 29 -20.71 2.14 -8.73
C GLU A 29 -20.75 3.66 -8.53
N VAL A 30 -19.56 4.21 -8.36
CA VAL A 30 -19.28 5.63 -8.17
C VAL A 30 -18.32 6.08 -9.25
N LEU A 31 -18.66 7.12 -10.00
CA LEU A 31 -17.73 7.79 -10.91
C LEU A 31 -16.93 8.82 -10.13
N VAL A 32 -15.61 8.65 -10.11
CA VAL A 32 -14.69 9.55 -9.42
C VAL A 32 -13.78 10.22 -10.43
N ARG A 33 -13.78 11.56 -10.44
CA ARG A 33 -12.74 12.33 -11.11
C ARG A 33 -11.52 12.35 -10.22
N ILE A 34 -10.46 11.66 -10.65
CA ILE A 34 -9.20 11.55 -9.92
C ILE A 34 -8.50 12.91 -9.93
N VAL A 35 -8.13 13.38 -8.77
CA VAL A 35 -7.29 14.58 -8.55
C VAL A 35 -5.84 14.18 -8.36
N ALA A 36 -5.63 13.10 -7.61
CA ALA A 36 -4.30 12.57 -7.34
C ALA A 36 -4.34 11.04 -7.22
N THR A 37 -3.25 10.38 -7.58
CA THR A 37 -3.07 8.95 -7.37
C THR A 37 -1.63 8.64 -6.97
N GLY A 38 -1.46 7.92 -5.87
CA GLY A 38 -0.16 7.42 -5.44
C GLY A 38 0.34 6.32 -6.37
N LEU A 39 1.63 6.29 -6.64
CA LEU A 39 2.28 5.20 -7.34
C LEU A 39 2.87 4.22 -6.32
N CYS A 40 2.46 2.97 -6.38
CA CYS A 40 2.88 1.90 -5.49
C CYS A 40 3.73 0.85 -6.20
N HIS A 41 4.60 0.15 -5.46
CA HIS A 41 5.34 -0.99 -6.00
C HIS A 41 4.44 -2.10 -6.53
N THR A 42 3.23 -2.25 -5.98
CA THR A 42 2.23 -3.20 -6.47
C THR A 42 1.83 -2.92 -7.91
N ASP A 43 1.65 -1.65 -8.32
CA ASP A 43 1.37 -1.29 -9.72
C ASP A 43 2.52 -1.73 -10.63
N LEU A 44 3.76 -1.50 -10.18
CA LEU A 44 4.97 -1.83 -10.94
C LEU A 44 5.21 -3.34 -11.02
N THR A 45 4.94 -4.05 -9.94
CA THR A 45 5.11 -5.50 -9.86
C THR A 45 4.04 -6.22 -10.69
N MET A 46 2.78 -5.85 -10.52
CA MET A 46 1.65 -6.55 -11.17
C MET A 46 1.67 -6.41 -12.70
N ARG A 47 2.17 -5.31 -13.27
CA ARG A 47 2.34 -5.20 -14.73
C ARG A 47 3.30 -6.24 -15.32
N HIS A 48 4.18 -6.85 -14.49
CA HIS A 48 5.07 -7.94 -14.89
C HIS A 48 4.52 -9.32 -14.55
N PHE A 49 3.63 -9.40 -13.54
CA PHE A 49 3.09 -10.66 -13.04
C PHE A 49 1.78 -11.09 -13.71
N LEU A 50 0.94 -10.13 -14.11
CA LEU A 50 -0.31 -10.46 -14.79
C LEU A 50 -0.02 -11.19 -16.10
N PRO A 51 -0.81 -12.22 -16.43
CA PRO A 51 -0.61 -12.99 -17.67
C PRO A 51 -0.95 -12.14 -18.90
N PRO A 52 -0.36 -12.42 -20.09
CA PRO A 52 -0.51 -11.61 -21.29
C PRO A 52 -1.96 -11.34 -21.73
N GLU A 53 -2.87 -12.27 -21.47
CA GLU A 53 -4.30 -12.16 -21.80
C GLU A 53 -5.05 -11.11 -20.96
N MET A 54 -4.43 -10.57 -19.91
CA MET A 54 -4.99 -9.49 -19.09
C MET A 54 -4.49 -8.11 -19.52
N PHE A 55 -4.02 -7.96 -20.71
CA PHE A 55 -3.64 -6.68 -21.31
C PHE A 55 -4.49 -6.42 -22.56
N PRO A 56 -4.77 -5.14 -22.87
CA PRO A 56 -4.34 -3.90 -22.22
C PRO A 56 -4.98 -3.67 -20.84
N HIS A 57 -4.23 -3.08 -19.91
CA HIS A 57 -4.61 -2.90 -18.51
C HIS A 57 -4.33 -1.46 -18.03
N VAL A 58 -5.21 -0.90 -17.20
CA VAL A 58 -5.00 0.35 -16.45
C VAL A 58 -4.83 0.00 -14.97
N PHE A 59 -3.68 0.36 -14.41
CA PHE A 59 -3.34 0.15 -13.00
C PHE A 59 -3.76 1.35 -12.13
N GLY A 60 -3.20 1.44 -10.92
CA GLY A 60 -3.45 2.47 -9.94
C GLY A 60 -4.48 2.04 -8.90
N HIS A 61 -4.06 2.10 -7.63
CA HIS A 61 -4.90 1.67 -6.51
C HIS A 61 -4.77 2.56 -5.26
N GLU A 62 -4.21 3.75 -5.43
CA GLU A 62 -4.12 4.80 -4.41
C GLU A 62 -4.77 6.10 -4.93
N GLY A 63 -5.98 6.00 -5.48
CA GLY A 63 -6.70 7.15 -6.02
C GLY A 63 -7.30 8.03 -4.92
N ALA A 64 -7.31 9.34 -5.17
CA ALA A 64 -8.12 10.31 -4.43
C ALA A 64 -8.74 11.30 -5.40
N GLY A 65 -10.01 11.62 -5.20
CA GLY A 65 -10.73 12.42 -6.17
C GLY A 65 -12.05 12.97 -5.66
N VAL A 66 -12.83 13.48 -6.59
CA VAL A 66 -14.16 14.07 -6.35
C VAL A 66 -15.21 13.24 -7.07
N VAL A 67 -16.26 12.89 -6.39
CA VAL A 67 -17.40 12.13 -6.93
C VAL A 67 -18.16 12.97 -7.95
N GLU A 68 -18.33 12.47 -9.17
CA GLU A 68 -19.08 13.15 -10.24
C GLU A 68 -20.43 12.49 -10.56
N ALA A 69 -20.56 11.18 -10.30
CA ALA A 69 -21.84 10.48 -10.41
C ALA A 69 -21.89 9.29 -9.45
N VAL A 70 -23.09 8.93 -9.03
CA VAL A 70 -23.34 7.76 -8.18
C VAL A 70 -24.45 6.90 -8.76
N GLY A 71 -24.31 5.61 -8.69
CA GLY A 71 -25.39 4.67 -9.04
C GLY A 71 -26.57 4.74 -8.06
N PRO A 72 -27.78 4.37 -8.47
CA PRO A 72 -28.98 4.55 -7.68
C PRO A 72 -29.07 3.70 -6.40
N ARG A 73 -28.18 2.72 -6.23
CA ARG A 73 -28.08 1.91 -5.00
C ARG A 73 -26.93 2.31 -4.09
N VAL A 74 -26.16 3.35 -4.47
CA VAL A 74 -25.07 3.86 -3.63
C VAL A 74 -25.68 4.66 -2.47
N GLU A 75 -25.30 4.31 -1.26
CA GLU A 75 -25.71 4.98 -0.04
C GLU A 75 -24.49 5.63 0.65
N GLY A 76 -24.67 6.76 1.30
CA GLY A 76 -23.63 7.43 2.10
C GLY A 76 -22.57 8.19 1.29
N ILE A 77 -22.68 8.23 -0.05
CA ILE A 77 -21.78 8.98 -0.94
C ILE A 77 -22.64 9.83 -1.87
N ALA A 78 -22.24 11.07 -2.07
CA ALA A 78 -22.96 12.04 -2.91
C ALA A 78 -22.01 12.68 -3.94
N VAL A 79 -22.60 13.21 -5.02
CA VAL A 79 -21.86 14.02 -6.00
C VAL A 79 -21.27 15.24 -5.29
N GLY A 80 -19.98 15.48 -5.51
CA GLY A 80 -19.20 16.54 -4.88
C GLY A 80 -18.39 16.08 -3.66
N ASP A 81 -18.65 14.89 -3.13
CA ASP A 81 -17.84 14.36 -2.03
C ASP A 81 -16.40 14.13 -2.46
N HIS A 82 -15.47 14.44 -1.57
CA HIS A 82 -14.06 14.07 -1.70
C HIS A 82 -13.87 12.65 -1.15
N VAL A 83 -13.18 11.81 -1.92
CA VAL A 83 -12.97 10.41 -1.55
C VAL A 83 -11.51 9.99 -1.69
N VAL A 84 -11.09 9.10 -0.80
CA VAL A 84 -9.89 8.26 -0.96
C VAL A 84 -10.35 6.88 -1.37
N LEU A 85 -9.75 6.33 -2.42
CA LEU A 85 -10.04 5.00 -2.93
C LEU A 85 -9.07 3.99 -2.32
N SER A 86 -9.59 2.80 -1.98
CA SER A 86 -8.81 1.73 -1.38
C SER A 86 -9.09 0.40 -2.08
N PHE A 87 -8.67 -0.70 -1.47
CA PHE A 87 -8.97 -2.04 -1.96
C PHE A 87 -10.45 -2.39 -1.79
N ARG A 88 -10.91 -3.34 -2.60
CA ARG A 88 -12.30 -3.80 -2.60
C ARG A 88 -12.49 -5.11 -1.86
N SER A 89 -13.61 -5.27 -1.17
CA SER A 89 -14.05 -6.53 -0.58
C SER A 89 -15.54 -6.76 -0.85
N CYS A 90 -15.99 -8.02 -0.81
CA CYS A 90 -17.39 -8.32 -1.12
C CYS A 90 -18.36 -8.02 0.04
N ARG A 91 -17.86 -7.70 1.22
CA ARG A 91 -18.62 -7.44 2.46
C ARG A 91 -19.58 -8.56 2.90
N ALA A 92 -19.61 -9.71 2.19
CA ALA A 92 -20.63 -10.76 2.36
C ALA A 92 -20.07 -12.16 2.68
N CYS A 93 -18.81 -12.47 2.36
CA CYS A 93 -18.20 -13.76 2.65
C CYS A 93 -17.86 -13.90 4.17
N ALA A 94 -17.45 -15.09 4.58
CA ALA A 94 -17.20 -15.36 6.01
C ALA A 94 -16.11 -14.46 6.60
N PRO A 95 -14.92 -14.29 5.98
CA PRO A 95 -13.92 -13.33 6.45
C PRO A 95 -14.46 -11.89 6.54
N CYS A 96 -15.14 -11.39 5.50
CA CYS A 96 -15.68 -10.03 5.53
C CYS A 96 -16.67 -9.80 6.69
N ARG A 97 -17.55 -10.78 6.96
CA ARG A 97 -18.48 -10.68 8.11
C ARG A 97 -17.78 -10.77 9.46
N ALA A 98 -16.59 -11.34 9.52
CA ALA A 98 -15.76 -11.38 10.72
C ALA A 98 -14.95 -10.08 10.93
N GLY A 99 -14.95 -9.15 9.96
CA GLY A 99 -14.14 -7.94 9.97
C GLY A 99 -12.79 -8.07 9.23
N ASP A 100 -12.46 -9.28 8.77
CA ASP A 100 -11.20 -9.58 8.08
C ASP A 100 -11.33 -9.28 6.56
N VAL A 101 -11.68 -8.03 6.22
CA VAL A 101 -12.04 -7.64 4.85
C VAL A 101 -10.89 -7.76 3.85
N GLY A 102 -9.64 -7.63 4.29
CA GLY A 102 -8.44 -7.85 3.48
C GLY A 102 -8.29 -9.29 2.98
N TYR A 103 -8.93 -10.24 3.67
CA TYR A 103 -8.92 -11.68 3.34
C TYR A 103 -10.22 -12.13 2.68
N CYS A 104 -10.89 -11.23 1.97
CA CYS A 104 -12.09 -11.53 1.21
C CYS A 104 -11.88 -12.73 0.28
N GLU A 105 -12.82 -13.70 0.29
CA GLU A 105 -12.76 -14.87 -0.59
C GLU A 105 -12.74 -14.51 -2.09
N GLN A 106 -13.18 -13.30 -2.44
CA GLN A 106 -13.16 -12.78 -3.79
C GLN A 106 -12.01 -11.81 -4.07
N THR A 107 -11.00 -11.75 -3.20
CA THR A 107 -9.91 -10.76 -3.29
C THR A 107 -9.23 -10.73 -4.66
N LEU A 108 -8.93 -11.89 -5.25
CA LEU A 108 -8.30 -11.98 -6.58
C LEU A 108 -9.18 -11.35 -7.65
N LEU A 109 -10.47 -11.69 -7.67
CA LEU A 109 -11.42 -11.17 -8.65
C LEU A 109 -11.61 -9.65 -8.51
N LEU A 110 -11.80 -9.18 -7.27
CA LEU A 110 -12.18 -7.79 -7.01
C LEU A 110 -11.01 -6.81 -7.11
N ASN A 111 -9.75 -7.28 -6.93
CA ASN A 111 -8.60 -6.38 -6.86
C ASN A 111 -7.58 -6.58 -7.99
N TYR A 112 -7.38 -7.82 -8.48
CA TYR A 112 -6.28 -8.08 -9.41
C TYR A 112 -6.72 -8.34 -10.86
N MET A 113 -7.97 -8.78 -11.08
CA MET A 113 -8.43 -9.15 -12.42
C MET A 113 -8.78 -7.97 -13.33
N GLY A 114 -8.83 -6.73 -12.79
CA GLY A 114 -9.11 -5.53 -13.58
C GLY A 114 -10.49 -5.48 -14.24
N MET A 115 -11.43 -6.32 -13.78
CA MET A 115 -12.78 -6.45 -14.34
C MET A 115 -13.83 -6.48 -13.23
N ARG A 116 -15.09 -6.28 -13.61
CA ARG A 116 -16.25 -6.46 -12.72
C ARG A 116 -16.46 -7.95 -12.42
N PRO A 117 -17.23 -8.31 -11.37
CA PRO A 117 -17.50 -9.71 -11.02
C PRO A 117 -18.20 -10.52 -12.09
N ASP A 118 -18.90 -9.88 -13.02
CA ASP A 118 -19.55 -10.54 -14.16
C ASP A 118 -18.64 -10.77 -15.37
N GLY A 119 -17.34 -10.39 -15.24
CA GLY A 119 -16.33 -10.52 -16.29
C GLY A 119 -16.31 -9.37 -17.30
N SER A 120 -17.18 -8.36 -17.16
CA SER A 120 -17.12 -7.17 -18.02
C SER A 120 -16.01 -6.22 -17.60
N THR A 121 -15.39 -5.55 -18.58
CA THR A 121 -14.44 -4.45 -18.31
C THR A 121 -15.18 -3.13 -18.09
N THR A 122 -14.51 -2.17 -17.47
CA THR A 122 -15.04 -0.81 -17.26
C THR A 122 -14.63 0.16 -18.35
N MET A 123 -13.64 -0.21 -19.16
CA MET A 123 -13.05 0.64 -20.19
C MET A 123 -12.96 -0.08 -21.53
N THR A 124 -12.94 0.70 -22.62
CA THR A 124 -12.59 0.24 -23.97
C THR A 124 -11.63 1.23 -24.64
N HIS A 125 -10.79 0.71 -25.53
CA HIS A 125 -9.91 1.50 -26.39
C HIS A 125 -10.09 1.00 -27.82
N GLU A 126 -10.47 1.91 -28.74
CA GLU A 126 -10.78 1.59 -30.15
C GLU A 126 -11.77 0.42 -30.30
N GLY A 127 -12.75 0.34 -29.38
CA GLY A 127 -13.76 -0.71 -29.36
C GLY A 127 -13.31 -2.05 -28.77
N SER A 128 -12.05 -2.18 -28.35
CA SER A 128 -11.53 -3.37 -27.68
C SER A 128 -11.58 -3.21 -26.15
N PRO A 129 -11.86 -4.30 -25.39
CA PRO A 129 -11.87 -4.25 -23.94
C PRO A 129 -10.52 -3.84 -23.34
N VAL A 130 -10.56 -3.03 -22.26
CA VAL A 130 -9.41 -2.65 -21.44
C VAL A 130 -9.73 -2.99 -20.00
N PHE A 131 -8.83 -3.71 -19.32
CA PHE A 131 -8.98 -4.05 -17.91
C PHE A 131 -8.78 -2.79 -17.05
N GLY A 132 -9.88 -2.19 -16.61
CA GLY A 132 -9.94 -0.86 -15.98
C GLY A 132 -10.52 -0.87 -14.57
N SER A 133 -10.40 -1.98 -13.81
CA SER A 133 -10.91 -2.10 -12.44
C SER A 133 -9.89 -2.73 -11.50
N PHE A 134 -8.61 -2.39 -11.64
CA PHE A 134 -7.55 -2.83 -10.72
C PHE A 134 -7.81 -2.26 -9.33
N PHE A 135 -7.85 -3.10 -8.30
CA PHE A 135 -8.30 -2.77 -6.94
C PHE A 135 -9.68 -2.09 -6.91
N GLY A 136 -10.55 -2.43 -7.88
CA GLY A 136 -11.88 -1.84 -8.01
C GLY A 136 -11.86 -0.34 -8.33
N GLN A 137 -10.79 0.18 -8.95
CA GLN A 137 -10.64 1.61 -9.22
C GLN A 137 -9.82 1.97 -10.48
N SER A 138 -8.63 1.37 -10.71
CA SER A 138 -7.72 1.74 -11.82
C SER A 138 -7.45 3.26 -11.88
N SER A 139 -6.96 3.83 -10.79
CA SER A 139 -6.80 5.28 -10.63
C SER A 139 -5.65 5.91 -11.42
N LEU A 140 -4.84 5.14 -12.18
CA LEU A 140 -3.95 5.70 -13.20
C LEU A 140 -4.75 6.14 -14.44
N ALA A 141 -5.87 6.82 -14.20
CA ALA A 141 -6.76 7.45 -15.16
C ALA A 141 -7.35 8.74 -14.59
N ARG A 142 -7.78 9.66 -15.46
CA ARG A 142 -8.42 10.90 -15.01
C ARG A 142 -9.79 10.68 -14.37
N HIS A 143 -10.49 9.61 -14.77
CA HIS A 143 -11.73 9.17 -14.15
C HIS A 143 -11.66 7.67 -13.90
N ALA A 144 -12.21 7.24 -12.78
CA ALA A 144 -12.29 5.86 -12.36
C ALA A 144 -13.72 5.50 -11.98
N LEU A 145 -14.14 4.28 -12.32
CA LEU A 145 -15.32 3.68 -11.71
C LEU A 145 -14.87 2.89 -10.49
N ALA A 146 -15.37 3.28 -9.33
CA ALA A 146 -15.12 2.62 -8.07
C ALA A 146 -16.44 2.02 -7.54
N HIS A 147 -16.36 1.18 -6.54
CA HIS A 147 -17.51 0.66 -5.82
C HIS A 147 -17.68 1.45 -4.50
N ALA A 148 -18.92 1.60 -4.01
CA ALA A 148 -19.15 2.32 -2.75
C ALA A 148 -18.32 1.78 -1.59
N ASP A 149 -18.07 0.46 -1.53
CA ASP A 149 -17.30 -0.18 -0.45
C ASP A 149 -15.82 0.21 -0.40
N ASN A 150 -15.24 0.62 -1.53
CA ASN A 150 -13.83 1.03 -1.58
C ASN A 150 -13.63 2.55 -1.71
N CYS A 151 -14.72 3.34 -1.55
CA CYS A 151 -14.68 4.79 -1.47
C CYS A 151 -14.80 5.25 -0.01
N VAL A 152 -13.78 5.92 0.51
CA VAL A 152 -13.80 6.53 1.85
C VAL A 152 -14.02 8.03 1.70
N VAL A 153 -15.17 8.53 2.19
CA VAL A 153 -15.47 9.98 2.17
C VAL A 153 -14.56 10.69 3.17
N VAL A 154 -13.93 11.78 2.73
CA VAL A 154 -13.01 12.59 3.54
C VAL A 154 -13.42 14.06 3.54
N ASP A 155 -12.87 14.83 4.49
CA ASP A 155 -13.12 16.27 4.57
C ASP A 155 -12.75 16.96 3.25
N PRO A 156 -13.63 17.76 2.65
CA PRO A 156 -13.35 18.49 1.40
C PRO A 156 -12.21 19.50 1.52
N ALA A 157 -11.80 19.90 2.73
CA ALA A 157 -10.65 20.75 2.95
C ALA A 157 -9.31 19.96 2.92
N LEU A 158 -9.36 18.64 2.96
CA LEU A 158 -8.15 17.79 2.91
C LEU A 158 -7.51 17.87 1.52
N ASP A 159 -6.20 18.08 1.48
CA ASP A 159 -5.43 17.98 0.24
C ASP A 159 -5.39 16.53 -0.26
N LEU A 160 -6.08 16.28 -1.36
CA LEU A 160 -6.18 14.94 -1.94
C LEU A 160 -4.83 14.38 -2.42
N ARG A 161 -3.84 15.24 -2.69
CA ARG A 161 -2.48 14.80 -3.04
C ARG A 161 -1.79 14.11 -1.86
N ILE A 162 -2.07 14.59 -0.66
CA ILE A 162 -1.58 14.01 0.60
C ILE A 162 -2.43 12.80 1.01
N ALA A 163 -3.73 12.83 0.71
CA ALA A 163 -4.65 11.79 1.11
C ALA A 163 -4.53 10.48 0.30
N ALA A 164 -4.16 10.56 -0.97
CA ALA A 164 -4.12 9.42 -1.89
C ALA A 164 -3.36 8.18 -1.35
N PRO A 165 -2.16 8.29 -0.76
CA PRO A 165 -1.43 7.13 -0.24
C PRO A 165 -2.08 6.43 0.96
N TYR A 166 -3.06 7.07 1.62
CA TYR A 166 -3.77 6.47 2.75
C TYR A 166 -4.66 5.30 2.32
N GLY A 167 -5.03 5.24 1.04
CA GLY A 167 -5.84 4.15 0.48
C GLY A 167 -5.13 2.79 0.42
N CYS A 168 -3.80 2.74 0.48
CA CYS A 168 -3.03 1.49 0.43
C CYS A 168 -1.76 1.54 1.30
N GLY A 169 -0.68 2.16 0.82
CA GLY A 169 0.63 2.01 1.46
C GLY A 169 0.69 2.50 2.90
N PHE A 170 0.04 3.62 3.21
CA PHE A 170 0.07 4.16 4.57
C PHE A 170 -0.79 3.35 5.53
N GLN A 171 -1.99 2.89 5.11
CA GLN A 171 -2.79 2.01 5.94
C GLN A 171 -2.15 0.64 6.13
N THR A 172 -1.48 0.08 5.11
CA THR A 172 -0.79 -1.20 5.21
C THR A 172 0.27 -1.18 6.31
N GLY A 173 1.17 -0.21 6.27
CA GLY A 173 2.23 -0.08 7.28
C GLY A 173 1.70 0.21 8.67
N ALA A 174 0.84 1.22 8.79
CA ALA A 174 0.25 1.61 10.07
C ALA A 174 -0.66 0.54 10.64
N GLY A 175 -1.52 -0.09 9.81
CA GLY A 175 -2.42 -1.16 10.23
C GLY A 175 -1.68 -2.39 10.73
N THR A 176 -0.55 -2.74 10.11
CA THR A 176 0.30 -3.82 10.61
C THR A 176 0.74 -3.57 12.06
N VAL A 177 1.05 -2.34 12.41
CA VAL A 177 1.37 -1.98 13.80
C VAL A 177 0.12 -1.95 14.67
N LEU A 178 -0.93 -1.24 14.25
CA LEU A 178 -2.08 -0.89 15.07
C LEU A 178 -3.09 -2.03 15.24
N ASN A 179 -3.22 -2.92 14.24
CA ASN A 179 -4.21 -4.00 14.24
C ASN A 179 -3.57 -5.36 14.48
N VAL A 180 -2.41 -5.63 13.85
CA VAL A 180 -1.76 -6.96 13.87
C VAL A 180 -0.82 -7.11 15.06
N LEU A 181 0.21 -6.27 15.17
CA LEU A 181 1.25 -6.40 16.20
C LEU A 181 0.83 -5.85 17.55
N ARG A 182 0.14 -4.72 17.58
CA ARG A 182 -0.34 -4.03 18.78
C ARG A 182 0.74 -3.91 19.87
N PRO A 183 1.90 -3.31 19.53
CA PRO A 183 3.02 -3.25 20.45
C PRO A 183 2.69 -2.37 21.66
N THR A 184 3.34 -2.69 22.76
CA THR A 184 3.34 -1.86 23.97
C THR A 184 4.57 -0.97 24.02
N PRO A 185 4.63 0.07 24.88
CA PRO A 185 5.81 0.91 25.02
C PRO A 185 7.10 0.15 25.39
N SER A 186 7.00 -1.02 26.02
CA SER A 186 8.17 -1.85 26.40
C SER A 186 8.68 -2.74 25.27
N ASP A 187 7.95 -2.84 24.17
CA ASP A 187 8.35 -3.61 23.00
C ASP A 187 9.38 -2.89 22.14
N SER A 188 9.99 -3.63 21.23
CA SER A 188 10.88 -3.09 20.20
C SER A 188 10.40 -3.55 18.82
N LEU A 189 10.46 -2.64 17.84
CA LEU A 189 10.10 -2.90 16.46
C LEU A 189 11.28 -2.63 15.54
N ALA A 190 11.63 -3.57 14.67
CA ALA A 190 12.56 -3.37 13.57
C ALA A 190 11.81 -3.43 12.23
N VAL A 191 11.86 -2.33 11.45
CA VAL A 191 11.23 -2.23 10.14
C VAL A 191 12.30 -2.35 9.06
N TYR A 192 12.21 -3.36 8.22
CA TYR A 192 13.10 -3.62 7.10
C TYR A 192 12.47 -3.10 5.81
N GLY A 193 13.14 -2.11 5.20
CA GLY A 193 12.64 -1.32 4.11
C GLY A 193 11.93 -0.06 4.58
N ALA A 194 12.60 1.09 4.47
CA ALA A 194 12.07 2.41 4.81
C ALA A 194 11.42 3.12 3.61
N GLY A 195 10.64 2.38 2.82
CA GLY A 195 9.72 2.94 1.82
C GLY A 195 8.43 3.48 2.46
N GLY A 196 7.43 3.84 1.65
CA GLY A 196 6.18 4.43 2.14
C GLY A 196 5.47 3.56 3.18
N VAL A 197 5.38 2.25 2.96
CA VAL A 197 4.80 1.28 3.91
C VAL A 197 5.60 1.20 5.20
N GLY A 198 6.93 1.06 5.09
CA GLY A 198 7.81 0.95 6.25
C GLY A 198 7.82 2.22 7.10
N LEU A 199 7.87 3.40 6.48
CA LEU A 199 7.82 4.68 7.20
C LEU A 199 6.45 4.92 7.85
N ALA A 200 5.36 4.44 7.26
CA ALA A 200 4.05 4.46 7.90
C ALA A 200 4.00 3.54 9.14
N ALA A 201 4.63 2.35 9.08
CA ALA A 201 4.79 1.50 10.24
C ALA A 201 5.65 2.16 11.34
N VAL A 202 6.75 2.82 10.97
CA VAL A 202 7.58 3.61 11.90
C VAL A 202 6.76 4.68 12.59
N ALA A 203 6.03 5.51 11.82
CA ALA A 203 5.21 6.60 12.36
C ALA A 203 4.13 6.07 13.32
N ALA A 204 3.46 4.98 12.96
CA ALA A 204 2.45 4.35 13.81
C ALA A 204 3.05 3.81 15.11
N ALA A 205 4.19 3.14 15.06
CA ALA A 205 4.86 2.61 16.25
C ALA A 205 5.31 3.73 17.21
N VAL A 206 5.86 4.81 16.67
CA VAL A 206 6.23 6.00 17.46
C VAL A 206 4.99 6.67 18.06
N ALA A 207 3.89 6.77 17.30
CA ALA A 207 2.62 7.29 17.80
C ALA A 207 2.04 6.45 18.95
N GLU A 208 2.24 5.13 18.94
CA GLU A 208 1.86 4.23 20.04
C GLU A 208 2.86 4.24 21.21
N GLY A 209 3.94 5.02 21.12
CA GLY A 209 4.94 5.19 22.20
C GLY A 209 5.90 4.01 22.35
N VAL A 210 6.11 3.20 21.31
CA VAL A 210 7.11 2.11 21.31
C VAL A 210 8.48 2.70 21.56
N ALA A 211 9.17 2.24 22.62
CA ALA A 211 10.41 2.86 23.07
C ALA A 211 11.60 2.65 22.12
N THR A 212 11.63 1.53 21.40
CA THR A 212 12.70 1.20 20.46
C THR A 212 12.11 0.88 19.09
N VAL A 213 12.23 1.82 18.17
CA VAL A 213 11.83 1.64 16.76
C VAL A 213 13.07 1.78 15.90
N LEU A 214 13.40 0.74 15.14
CA LEU A 214 14.53 0.69 14.24
C LEU A 214 14.05 0.69 12.79
N ALA A 215 14.72 1.41 11.91
CA ALA A 215 14.50 1.36 10.46
C ALA A 215 15.77 0.88 9.76
N VAL A 216 15.68 -0.21 9.04
CA VAL A 216 16.79 -0.85 8.32
C VAL A 216 16.58 -0.61 6.83
N ASP A 217 17.50 0.08 6.15
CA ASP A 217 17.45 0.34 4.71
C ASP A 217 18.87 0.54 4.15
N LEU A 218 18.99 0.58 2.82
CA LEU A 218 20.23 0.87 2.09
C LEU A 218 20.30 2.35 1.66
N VAL A 219 19.18 3.08 1.69
CA VAL A 219 19.05 4.42 1.13
C VAL A 219 19.09 5.45 2.25
N GLY A 220 20.18 6.21 2.31
CA GLY A 220 20.41 7.22 3.37
C GLY A 220 19.30 8.25 3.48
N GLY A 221 18.68 8.68 2.37
CA GLY A 221 17.55 9.60 2.37
C GLY A 221 16.31 9.04 3.08
N ARG A 222 16.02 7.75 2.88
CA ARG A 222 14.91 7.05 3.57
C ARG A 222 15.20 6.87 5.06
N LEU A 223 16.44 6.59 5.42
CA LEU A 223 16.88 6.51 6.81
C LEU A 223 16.81 7.85 7.53
N ALA A 224 17.09 8.95 6.83
CA ALA A 224 16.91 10.30 7.38
C ALA A 224 15.44 10.61 7.68
N GLU A 225 14.50 10.19 6.81
CA GLU A 225 13.07 10.31 7.07
C GLU A 225 12.62 9.43 8.24
N ALA A 226 13.11 8.19 8.34
CA ALA A 226 12.84 7.33 9.48
C ALA A 226 13.32 7.98 10.80
N GLN A 227 14.48 8.62 10.78
CA GLN A 227 15.01 9.35 11.93
C GLN A 227 14.15 10.58 12.28
N ARG A 228 13.69 11.34 11.27
CA ARG A 228 12.76 12.46 11.47
C ARG A 228 11.45 11.99 12.14
N LEU A 229 10.97 10.82 11.79
CA LEU A 229 9.78 10.19 12.38
C LEU A 229 10.02 9.60 13.78
N GLY A 230 11.26 9.56 14.27
CA GLY A 230 11.61 9.10 15.63
C GLY A 230 12.21 7.70 15.70
N ALA A 231 12.50 7.03 14.57
CA ALA A 231 13.19 5.73 14.58
C ALA A 231 14.72 5.92 14.65
N THR A 232 15.41 4.91 15.16
CA THR A 232 16.86 4.78 15.04
C THR A 232 17.21 4.15 13.70
N PRO A 233 17.98 4.84 12.83
CA PRO A 233 18.35 4.31 11.53
C PRO A 233 19.43 3.21 11.65
N VAL A 234 19.32 2.18 10.83
CA VAL A 234 20.29 1.13 10.62
C VAL A 234 20.64 1.09 9.14
N ASP A 235 21.77 1.69 8.78
CA ASP A 235 22.29 1.61 7.42
C ASP A 235 22.86 0.20 7.18
N ALA A 236 22.19 -0.54 6.31
CA ALA A 236 22.62 -1.89 5.91
C ALA A 236 23.54 -1.89 4.68
N GLY A 237 23.85 -0.70 4.13
CA GLY A 237 24.74 -0.55 2.99
C GLY A 237 26.15 -1.07 3.29
N GLY A 238 26.60 -2.05 2.51
CA GLY A 238 27.93 -2.65 2.67
C GLY A 238 28.09 -3.61 3.85
N LEU A 239 27.04 -3.87 4.63
CA LEU A 239 27.06 -4.84 5.70
C LEU A 239 26.70 -6.25 5.19
N GLU A 240 27.40 -7.25 5.72
CA GLU A 240 26.99 -8.64 5.52
C GLU A 240 25.70 -8.95 6.32
N PRO A 241 24.89 -9.93 5.88
CA PRO A 241 23.62 -10.28 6.55
C PRO A 241 23.74 -10.49 8.07
N ALA A 242 24.80 -11.14 8.51
CA ALA A 242 25.06 -11.40 9.94
C ALA A 242 25.39 -10.12 10.72
N GLU A 243 25.99 -9.13 10.08
CA GLU A 243 26.32 -7.83 10.69
C GLU A 243 25.05 -6.99 10.92
N VAL A 244 24.09 -7.01 9.96
CA VAL A 244 22.78 -6.39 10.13
C VAL A 244 22.04 -7.01 11.32
N VAL A 245 22.00 -8.34 11.41
CA VAL A 245 21.39 -9.06 12.55
C VAL A 245 22.06 -8.66 13.87
N ALA A 246 23.40 -8.63 13.92
CA ALA A 246 24.15 -8.24 15.11
C ALA A 246 23.82 -6.79 15.52
N ARG A 247 23.73 -5.88 14.55
CA ARG A 247 23.44 -4.46 14.79
C ARG A 247 22.03 -4.25 15.37
N VAL A 248 21.01 -4.93 14.81
CA VAL A 248 19.65 -4.89 15.34
C VAL A 248 19.61 -5.44 16.77
N LYS A 249 20.28 -6.55 17.04
CA LYS A 249 20.39 -7.11 18.40
C LYS A 249 21.09 -6.16 19.35
N GLU A 250 22.18 -5.55 18.98
CA GLU A 250 22.89 -4.56 19.79
C GLU A 250 21.95 -3.40 20.21
N LEU A 251 21.22 -2.83 19.25
CA LEU A 251 20.31 -1.71 19.46
C LEU A 251 19.05 -2.08 20.26
N THR A 252 18.79 -3.37 20.40
CA THR A 252 17.68 -3.93 21.20
C THR A 252 18.16 -4.62 22.50
N GLY A 253 19.33 -4.20 23.01
CA GLY A 253 19.86 -4.70 24.29
C GLY A 253 20.38 -6.14 24.24
N GLY A 254 20.74 -6.65 23.07
CA GLY A 254 21.29 -8.00 22.84
C GLY A 254 20.24 -9.09 22.62
N ALA A 255 18.98 -8.87 22.99
CA ALA A 255 17.92 -9.87 22.88
C ALA A 255 17.36 -10.04 21.46
N GLY A 256 17.41 -8.98 20.65
CA GLY A 256 16.71 -8.85 19.38
C GLY A 256 15.41 -8.07 19.51
N SER A 257 14.73 -7.79 18.38
CA SER A 257 13.46 -7.05 18.37
C SER A 257 12.28 -7.95 18.75
N THR A 258 11.33 -7.41 19.53
CA THR A 258 10.06 -8.10 19.84
C THR A 258 9.25 -8.33 18.57
N TYR A 259 9.25 -7.33 17.70
CA TYR A 259 8.55 -7.35 16.42
C TYR A 259 9.47 -6.97 15.28
N ALA A 260 9.21 -7.52 14.11
CA ALA A 260 9.82 -7.10 12.86
C ALA A 260 8.75 -6.98 11.77
N ILE A 261 8.91 -6.01 10.90
CA ILE A 261 8.13 -5.85 9.67
C ILE A 261 9.10 -5.86 8.50
N ASP A 262 8.86 -6.72 7.51
CA ASP A 262 9.57 -6.69 6.23
C ASP A 262 8.66 -6.15 5.13
N THR A 263 9.11 -5.10 4.45
CA THR A 263 8.44 -4.50 3.30
C THR A 263 9.20 -4.71 1.99
N THR A 264 10.35 -5.41 2.06
CA THR A 264 11.25 -5.56 0.90
C THR A 264 10.94 -6.78 0.05
N ALA A 265 10.35 -7.81 0.65
CA ALA A 265 10.16 -9.14 0.06
C ALA A 265 11.45 -9.81 -0.44
N LEU A 266 12.62 -9.33 -0.02
CA LEU A 266 13.90 -9.94 -0.40
C LEU A 266 14.20 -11.13 0.52
N PRO A 267 14.40 -12.35 -0.01
CA PRO A 267 14.61 -13.55 0.82
C PRO A 267 15.71 -13.42 1.87
N VAL A 268 16.81 -12.74 1.52
CA VAL A 268 17.92 -12.48 2.45
C VAL A 268 17.49 -11.56 3.60
N VAL A 269 16.68 -10.54 3.32
CA VAL A 269 16.19 -9.58 4.32
C VAL A 269 15.15 -10.22 5.23
N VAL A 270 14.21 -11.01 4.69
CA VAL A 270 13.23 -11.77 5.47
C VAL A 270 13.94 -12.69 6.46
N LYS A 271 15.01 -13.39 6.03
CA LYS A 271 15.83 -14.24 6.90
C LYS A 271 16.58 -13.44 7.96
N GLN A 272 17.17 -12.29 7.62
CA GLN A 272 17.80 -11.37 8.58
C GLN A 272 16.79 -10.92 9.64
N ALA A 273 15.60 -10.48 9.21
CA ALA A 273 14.54 -10.05 10.10
C ALA A 273 14.13 -11.14 11.08
N GLN A 274 13.96 -12.39 10.59
CA GLN A 274 13.68 -13.54 11.44
C GLN A 274 14.78 -13.78 12.48
N GLN A 275 16.05 -13.78 12.04
CA GLN A 275 17.20 -14.07 12.91
C GLN A 275 17.46 -12.98 13.96
N ALA A 276 17.08 -11.73 13.65
CA ALA A 276 17.20 -10.59 14.55
C ALA A 276 16.07 -10.49 15.58
N LEU A 277 15.01 -11.30 15.48
CA LEU A 277 13.96 -11.35 16.49
C LEU A 277 14.47 -11.86 17.85
N ALA A 278 13.91 -11.30 18.90
CA ALA A 278 14.00 -11.86 20.25
C ALA A 278 13.29 -13.21 20.35
N PRO A 279 13.56 -14.03 21.40
CA PRO A 279 12.74 -15.19 21.68
C PRO A 279 11.26 -14.81 21.79
N ARG A 280 10.38 -15.62 21.17
CA ARG A 280 8.92 -15.38 21.04
C ARG A 280 8.53 -14.19 20.15
N GLY A 281 9.50 -13.53 19.51
CA GLY A 281 9.25 -12.41 18.60
C GLY A 281 8.46 -12.82 17.36
N THR A 282 7.87 -11.82 16.70
CA THR A 282 7.02 -12.00 15.51
C THR A 282 7.52 -11.15 14.36
N LEU A 283 7.69 -11.76 13.18
CA LEU A 283 7.94 -11.12 11.90
C LEU A 283 6.64 -11.07 11.10
N VAL A 284 6.29 -9.90 10.57
CA VAL A 284 5.24 -9.73 9.57
C VAL A 284 5.89 -9.39 8.23
N ALA A 285 5.71 -10.26 7.22
CA ALA A 285 6.18 -10.04 5.85
C ALA A 285 5.05 -9.42 5.01
N LEU A 286 5.29 -8.22 4.47
CA LEU A 286 4.30 -7.42 3.74
C LEU A 286 4.60 -7.29 2.25
N GLY A 287 5.87 -7.38 1.87
CA GLY A 287 6.29 -7.13 0.50
C GLY A 287 5.79 -8.21 -0.47
N LEU A 288 5.40 -7.79 -1.69
CA LEU A 288 5.17 -8.70 -2.80
C LEU A 288 6.52 -9.14 -3.37
N GLY A 289 6.80 -10.44 -3.36
CA GLY A 289 8.08 -11.01 -3.76
C GLY A 289 7.98 -12.41 -4.35
N PRO A 290 9.04 -13.21 -4.26
CA PRO A 290 9.04 -14.57 -4.78
C PRO A 290 8.02 -15.45 -4.04
N GLU A 291 7.62 -16.54 -4.69
CA GLU A 291 6.65 -17.50 -4.14
C GLU A 291 7.15 -18.21 -2.86
N GLU A 292 8.48 -18.29 -2.67
CA GLU A 292 9.07 -19.04 -1.56
C GLU A 292 10.14 -18.23 -0.83
N TYR A 293 10.16 -18.33 0.50
CA TYR A 293 11.22 -17.84 1.39
C TYR A 293 11.93 -18.99 2.09
N GLN A 294 13.26 -18.87 2.24
CA GLN A 294 14.02 -19.78 3.10
C GLN A 294 14.16 -19.19 4.49
N LEU A 295 13.53 -19.81 5.47
CA LEU A 295 13.63 -19.47 6.88
C LEU A 295 14.59 -20.42 7.62
N ASP A 296 15.21 -19.94 8.71
CA ASP A 296 16.00 -20.76 9.61
C ASP A 296 15.08 -21.52 10.55
N ALA A 297 14.84 -22.81 10.25
CA ALA A 297 13.91 -23.64 11.00
C ALA A 297 14.40 -23.92 12.45
N ILE A 298 15.70 -24.00 12.67
CA ILE A 298 16.27 -24.21 14.01
C ILE A 298 16.09 -22.96 14.87
N ASP A 299 16.36 -21.78 14.32
CA ASP A 299 16.17 -20.50 15.00
C ASP A 299 14.67 -20.25 15.32
N LEU A 300 13.77 -20.61 14.40
CA LEU A 300 12.32 -20.57 14.66
C LEU A 300 11.93 -21.47 15.85
N LEU A 301 12.39 -22.73 15.82
CA LEU A 301 12.05 -23.72 16.84
C LEU A 301 12.60 -23.33 18.22
N GLN A 302 13.90 -23.04 18.30
CA GLN A 302 14.58 -22.74 19.57
C GLN A 302 14.13 -21.40 20.16
N GLY A 303 13.87 -20.40 19.28
CA GLY A 303 13.36 -19.09 19.69
C GLY A 303 11.86 -19.05 19.95
N GLY A 304 11.10 -20.05 19.51
CA GLY A 304 9.63 -20.01 19.54
C GLY A 304 9.08 -18.82 18.76
N LYS A 305 9.80 -18.41 17.70
CA LYS A 305 9.49 -17.23 16.88
C LYS A 305 8.30 -17.49 15.98
N ARG A 306 7.66 -16.42 15.49
CA ARG A 306 6.51 -16.49 14.59
C ARG A 306 6.83 -15.73 13.32
N VAL A 307 6.32 -16.23 12.19
CA VAL A 307 6.32 -15.53 10.89
C VAL A 307 4.90 -15.56 10.35
N MET A 308 4.42 -14.41 9.95
CA MET A 308 3.07 -14.23 9.40
C MET A 308 3.09 -13.15 8.32
N SER A 309 1.97 -12.96 7.66
CA SER A 309 1.73 -11.87 6.71
C SER A 309 0.49 -11.09 7.13
N SER A 310 0.30 -9.93 6.51
CA SER A 310 -0.88 -9.09 6.64
C SER A 310 -1.21 -8.49 5.28
N ILE A 311 -2.49 -8.40 4.95
CA ILE A 311 -3.01 -7.72 3.76
C ILE A 311 -3.61 -6.40 4.19
N GLU A 312 -3.12 -5.28 3.62
CA GLU A 312 -3.59 -3.92 3.92
C GLU A 312 -3.57 -3.58 5.42
N GLY A 313 -2.65 -4.22 6.19
CA GLY A 313 -2.53 -4.04 7.62
C GLY A 313 -3.73 -4.55 8.43
N ASP A 314 -4.42 -5.59 7.95
CA ASP A 314 -5.67 -6.13 8.52
C ASP A 314 -6.68 -5.00 8.80
N SER A 315 -6.77 -4.06 7.87
CA SER A 315 -7.57 -2.84 8.01
C SER A 315 -8.89 -2.94 7.26
N ASP A 316 -9.96 -2.39 7.84
CA ASP A 316 -11.10 -1.90 7.08
C ASP A 316 -10.81 -0.45 6.67
N PRO A 317 -10.74 -0.11 5.37
CA PRO A 317 -10.46 1.25 4.93
C PRO A 317 -11.44 2.29 5.47
N GLN A 318 -12.71 1.91 5.65
CA GLN A 318 -13.75 2.80 6.18
C GLN A 318 -13.48 3.24 7.62
N GLU A 319 -12.72 2.46 8.39
CA GLU A 319 -12.31 2.78 9.76
C GLU A 319 -10.87 3.31 9.80
N MET A 320 -9.97 2.70 9.02
CA MET A 320 -8.53 2.96 9.13
C MET A 320 -8.14 4.29 8.51
N VAL A 321 -8.64 4.65 7.34
CA VAL A 321 -8.30 5.93 6.69
C VAL A 321 -8.70 7.11 7.57
N PRO A 322 -9.94 7.21 8.10
CA PRO A 322 -10.31 8.28 9.04
C PRO A 322 -9.45 8.29 10.32
N ARG A 323 -9.13 7.11 10.87
CA ARG A 323 -8.26 7.00 12.07
C ARG A 323 -6.86 7.59 11.81
N LEU A 324 -6.26 7.26 10.68
CA LEU A 324 -4.93 7.78 10.32
C LEU A 324 -4.94 9.28 10.02
N LEU A 325 -5.99 9.77 9.35
CA LEU A 325 -6.16 11.20 9.12
C LEU A 325 -6.31 11.98 10.43
N ALA A 326 -7.06 11.44 11.40
CA ALA A 326 -7.16 12.03 12.74
C ALA A 326 -5.80 12.04 13.48
N LEU A 327 -4.99 10.98 13.36
CA LEU A 327 -3.63 10.98 13.90
C LEU A 327 -2.73 12.02 13.21
N ARG A 328 -2.89 12.20 11.90
CA ARG A 328 -2.18 13.24 11.14
C ARG A 328 -2.55 14.65 11.65
N GLU A 329 -3.84 14.93 11.78
CA GLU A 329 -4.33 16.22 12.31
C GLU A 329 -3.80 16.51 13.72
N ALA A 330 -3.67 15.45 14.54
CA ALA A 330 -3.08 15.55 15.87
C ALA A 330 -1.54 15.69 15.87
N GLY A 331 -0.88 15.73 14.70
CA GLY A 331 0.58 15.79 14.55
C GLY A 331 1.33 14.52 14.98
N ARG A 332 0.63 13.39 15.09
CA ARG A 332 1.16 12.10 15.53
C ARG A 332 1.48 11.13 14.39
N PHE A 333 1.10 11.47 13.16
CA PHE A 333 1.33 10.65 11.96
C PHE A 333 1.69 11.57 10.78
N ASP A 334 2.89 12.16 10.83
CA ASP A 334 3.37 13.16 9.87
C ASP A 334 4.13 12.49 8.71
N LEU A 335 3.41 12.11 7.67
CA LEU A 335 3.95 11.54 6.45
C LEU A 335 3.88 12.48 5.24
N ASP A 336 3.41 13.71 5.41
CA ASP A 336 3.23 14.66 4.31
C ASP A 336 4.52 14.92 3.53
N ALA A 337 5.65 15.01 4.26
CA ALA A 337 6.97 15.23 3.66
C ALA A 337 7.46 14.07 2.76
N LEU A 338 6.86 12.89 2.86
CA LEU A 338 7.20 11.74 2.02
C LEU A 338 6.61 11.85 0.61
N VAL A 339 5.56 12.67 0.44
CA VAL A 339 4.85 12.82 -0.82
C VAL A 339 5.63 13.76 -1.75
N THR A 340 5.90 13.26 -2.94
CA THR A 340 6.48 14.06 -4.04
C THR A 340 5.49 14.03 -5.21
N THR A 341 4.96 15.19 -5.58
CA THR A 341 3.97 15.29 -6.65
C THR A 341 4.63 15.41 -8.02
N TYR A 342 4.03 14.75 -9.00
CA TYR A 342 4.40 14.82 -10.41
C TYR A 342 3.15 15.15 -11.25
N PRO A 343 3.27 15.97 -12.31
CA PRO A 343 2.24 16.00 -13.34
C PRO A 343 1.98 14.58 -13.85
N PHE A 344 0.73 14.25 -14.17
CA PHE A 344 0.36 12.89 -14.56
C PHE A 344 1.13 12.40 -15.78
N GLU A 345 1.46 13.30 -16.70
CA GLU A 345 2.25 13.04 -17.90
C GLU A 345 3.70 12.59 -17.60
N GLN A 346 4.14 12.77 -16.36
CA GLN A 346 5.48 12.36 -15.92
C GLN A 346 5.48 11.01 -15.17
N VAL A 347 4.52 10.14 -15.46
CA VAL A 347 4.42 8.81 -14.81
C VAL A 347 5.72 8.03 -14.92
N ASP A 348 6.39 8.01 -16.06
CA ASP A 348 7.66 7.30 -16.25
C ASP A 348 8.80 7.90 -15.42
N GLN A 349 8.82 9.24 -15.26
CA GLN A 349 9.79 9.91 -14.39
C GLN A 349 9.55 9.54 -12.93
N ALA A 350 8.28 9.50 -12.49
CA ALA A 350 7.90 9.09 -11.13
C ALA A 350 8.31 7.62 -10.86
N VAL A 351 8.11 6.73 -11.84
CA VAL A 351 8.58 5.33 -11.79
C VAL A 351 10.10 5.26 -11.65
N ALA A 352 10.84 5.99 -12.51
CA ALA A 352 12.29 6.00 -12.46
C ALA A 352 12.84 6.55 -11.14
N ASP A 353 12.19 7.56 -10.56
CA ASP A 353 12.62 8.19 -9.31
C ASP A 353 12.38 7.29 -8.09
N VAL A 354 11.22 6.61 -8.01
CA VAL A 354 10.95 5.71 -6.89
C VAL A 354 11.82 4.45 -6.95
N LEU A 355 12.06 3.89 -8.13
CA LEU A 355 12.95 2.73 -8.30
C LEU A 355 14.41 3.07 -7.99
N ALA A 356 14.84 4.29 -8.29
CA ALA A 356 16.18 4.77 -7.93
C ALA A 356 16.31 5.24 -6.47
N GLY A 357 15.24 5.19 -5.68
CA GLY A 357 15.22 5.63 -4.28
C GLY A 357 15.35 7.14 -4.09
N ARG A 358 15.15 7.95 -5.13
CA ARG A 358 15.20 9.42 -5.06
C ARG A 358 13.99 10.02 -4.34
N VAL A 359 12.85 9.35 -4.40
CA VAL A 359 11.60 9.71 -3.73
C VAL A 359 11.03 8.53 -2.97
N VAL A 360 10.22 8.80 -1.95
CA VAL A 360 9.58 7.76 -1.13
C VAL A 360 8.18 7.43 -1.68
N LYS A 361 7.33 8.43 -1.81
CA LYS A 361 5.94 8.28 -2.25
C LYS A 361 5.64 9.27 -3.39
N PRO A 362 5.83 8.86 -4.64
CA PRO A 362 5.40 9.67 -5.77
C PRO A 362 3.87 9.65 -5.88
N VAL A 363 3.30 10.82 -6.16
CA VAL A 363 1.87 11.04 -6.37
C VAL A 363 1.68 11.79 -7.67
N LEU A 364 0.96 11.18 -8.59
CA LEU A 364 0.60 11.77 -9.89
C LEU A 364 -0.62 12.66 -9.72
N VAL A 365 -0.60 13.84 -10.34
CA VAL A 365 -1.64 14.88 -10.21
C VAL A 365 -2.11 15.30 -11.61
N TRP A 366 -3.44 15.42 -11.77
CA TRP A 366 -4.08 15.88 -13.00
C TRP A 366 -4.23 17.40 -13.06
#